data_ad660aabde95313b4dbde64d4cc2aa02
#
_entry.id   ad660aabde95313b4dbde64d4cc2aa02
#
_cell.length_a   1.000
_cell.length_b   1.000
_cell.length_c   1.000
_cell.angle_alpha   90.00
_cell.angle_beta   90.00
_cell.angle_gamma   90.00
#
_symmetry.space_group_name_H-M   'P 1'
#
loop_
_entity.id
_entity.type
_entity.pdbx_description
1 polymer ?
#
loop_
_entity_poly.entity_id
_entity_poly.type
_entity_poly.pdbx_seq_one_letter_code
_entity_poly.pdbx_strand_id
1 'polypeptide(L)'
;MWSMENPHALSSRRQFVKFSTLAAAATMLPSHAMALAAAAFSLAPLPYAFNALEPHIDARTMEIHHGKHHAAYVAGLNAALEKAPELKGKSLEEIFSGITAVKDESVRTALRNHGGGHWNHTYFWKALAPAANSGAPSPKLLKAIEAAFGSMDDFKKAFNEAATKRFGSGWAWLISANGKLRITSTANQDNPLMKGIVPDADLGTPLLGIDVWEHAYYLNYQNRRADYINAWWSVINWSQVSRQFEAL
;
A
#
# COMPACT_ATOMS: atom_id res chain seq x y z
N MET A 1 -13.05 -25.47 75.49
CA MET A 1 -12.77 -24.73 76.70
C MET A 1 -12.98 -23.25 76.42
N TRP A 2 -14.10 -22.79 76.89
CA TRP A 2 -14.46 -21.48 77.44
C TRP A 2 -14.05 -20.24 76.63
N SER A 3 -14.88 -19.29 76.25
CA SER A 3 -16.19 -18.77 76.73
C SER A 3 -16.17 -17.28 76.34
N MET A 4 -17.14 -16.79 75.55
CA MET A 4 -18.08 -15.71 75.87
C MET A 4 -17.45 -14.46 76.52
N GLU A 5 -17.81 -13.25 76.15
CA GLU A 5 -19.14 -12.61 76.07
C GLU A 5 -19.07 -11.22 75.40
N ASN A 6 -20.15 -10.84 74.76
CA ASN A 6 -20.60 -9.45 74.49
C ASN A 6 -21.25 -8.90 75.82
N PRO A 7 -21.39 -7.61 76.09
CA PRO A 7 -22.47 -6.82 75.52
C PRO A 7 -22.34 -5.26 75.46
N HIS A 8 -23.17 -4.68 74.58
CA HIS A 8 -23.92 -3.44 74.64
C HIS A 8 -23.38 -2.16 75.29
N ALA A 9 -23.46 -1.04 74.54
CA ALA A 9 -24.32 0.09 74.96
C ALA A 9 -24.45 1.18 73.84
N LEU A 10 -25.68 1.49 73.58
CA LEU A 10 -26.15 2.63 72.78
C LEU A 10 -25.79 3.98 73.43
N SER A 11 -25.39 4.99 72.69
CA SER A 11 -25.62 6.38 73.04
C SER A 11 -25.75 7.26 71.80
N SER A 12 -26.94 7.75 71.63
CA SER A 12 -27.37 8.81 70.72
C SER A 12 -26.79 10.14 71.16
N ARG A 13 -26.28 10.94 70.24
CA ARG A 13 -26.38 12.41 70.28
C ARG A 13 -26.32 13.03 68.91
N ARG A 14 -27.38 13.74 68.59
CA ARG A 14 -27.53 14.72 67.52
C ARG A 14 -26.46 15.78 67.63
N GLN A 15 -25.76 16.07 66.54
CA GLN A 15 -25.10 17.38 66.37
C GLN A 15 -25.23 17.89 64.93
N PHE A 16 -25.93 18.96 64.86
CA PHE A 16 -26.02 20.08 63.94
C PHE A 16 -25.15 20.03 62.64
N VAL A 17 -25.87 20.08 61.55
CA VAL A 17 -25.36 20.37 60.21
C VAL A 17 -25.08 21.88 60.16
N LYS A 18 -23.84 22.27 59.94
CA LYS A 18 -23.48 23.60 59.44
C LYS A 18 -23.22 23.46 57.92
N PHE A 19 -24.12 24.02 57.14
CA PHE A 19 -23.93 24.20 55.71
C PHE A 19 -22.81 25.22 55.48
N SER A 20 -21.67 24.79 54.96
CA SER A 20 -20.67 25.67 54.36
C SER A 20 -20.81 25.51 52.84
N THR A 21 -21.36 26.55 52.23
CA THR A 21 -21.39 26.67 50.77
C THR A 21 -19.96 26.87 50.27
N LEU A 22 -19.35 25.83 49.74
CA LEU A 22 -18.11 25.93 48.96
C LEU A 22 -18.51 26.24 47.52
N ALA A 23 -18.26 27.47 47.08
CA ALA A 23 -18.35 27.84 45.67
C ALA A 23 -17.22 27.08 44.91
N ALA A 24 -17.60 26.09 44.14
CA ALA A 24 -16.68 25.45 43.21
C ALA A 24 -16.44 26.37 42.01
N ALA A 25 -15.31 27.06 42.01
CA ALA A 25 -14.79 27.71 40.81
C ALA A 25 -14.44 26.64 39.78
N ALA A 26 -15.31 26.44 38.80
CA ALA A 26 -15.00 25.61 37.64
C ALA A 26 -13.91 26.31 36.81
N THR A 27 -12.66 25.95 37.01
CA THR A 27 -11.61 26.34 36.08
C THR A 27 -11.86 25.57 34.79
N MET A 28 -12.37 26.27 33.75
CA MET A 28 -12.39 25.81 32.39
C MET A 28 -10.94 25.64 31.96
N LEU A 29 -10.44 24.38 31.98
CA LEU A 29 -9.24 24.00 31.26
C LEU A 29 -9.54 24.19 29.78
N PRO A 30 -8.65 24.87 29.02
CA PRO A 30 -8.83 24.94 27.59
C PRO A 30 -8.79 23.50 27.06
N SER A 31 -9.86 23.07 26.41
CA SER A 31 -9.90 21.88 25.63
C SER A 31 -8.81 21.99 24.55
N HIS A 32 -7.65 21.44 24.83
CA HIS A 32 -6.68 21.17 23.78
C HIS A 32 -7.38 20.17 22.85
N ALA A 33 -7.86 20.67 21.74
CA ALA A 33 -8.24 19.82 20.62
C ALA A 33 -6.97 19.00 20.31
N MET A 34 -6.96 17.73 20.73
CA MET A 34 -5.97 16.78 20.22
C MET A 34 -6.20 16.73 18.73
N ALA A 35 -5.35 17.46 17.99
CA ALA A 35 -5.25 17.25 16.56
C ALA A 35 -5.02 15.73 16.41
N LEU A 36 -5.99 15.01 15.81
CA LEU A 36 -5.77 13.63 15.42
C LEU A 36 -4.50 13.66 14.57
N ALA A 37 -3.42 13.09 15.09
CA ALA A 37 -2.22 12.88 14.31
C ALA A 37 -2.67 12.07 13.10
N ALA A 38 -2.50 12.62 11.90
CA ALA A 38 -2.82 11.90 10.67
C ALA A 38 -2.11 10.55 10.74
N ALA A 39 -2.87 9.47 10.55
CA ALA A 39 -2.34 8.12 10.73
C ALA A 39 -1.14 7.92 9.81
N ALA A 40 -0.03 7.46 10.36
CA ALA A 40 1.14 7.09 9.58
C ALA A 40 0.79 5.93 8.65
N PHE A 41 1.45 5.86 7.48
CA PHE A 41 1.34 4.69 6.61
C PHE A 41 1.86 3.44 7.34
N SER A 42 1.22 2.31 7.09
CA SER A 42 1.56 1.05 7.74
C SER A 42 1.75 -0.07 6.71
N LEU A 43 2.59 -1.04 7.05
CA LEU A 43 2.75 -2.25 6.25
C LEU A 43 1.54 -3.17 6.51
N ALA A 44 0.60 -3.22 5.57
CA ALA A 44 -0.51 -4.15 5.65
C ALA A 44 -0.02 -5.61 5.49
N PRO A 45 -0.63 -6.59 6.18
CA PRO A 45 -0.32 -7.99 5.96
C PRO A 45 -0.66 -8.40 4.52
N LEU A 46 0.04 -9.41 4.00
CA LEU A 46 -0.31 -10.03 2.72
C LEU A 46 -1.70 -10.70 2.81
N PRO A 47 -2.48 -10.69 1.72
CA PRO A 47 -3.77 -11.38 1.69
C PRO A 47 -3.65 -12.92 1.56
N TYR A 48 -2.44 -13.46 1.54
CA TYR A 48 -2.09 -14.88 1.42
C TYR A 48 -0.78 -15.18 2.16
N ALA A 49 -0.50 -16.47 2.44
CA ALA A 49 0.75 -16.89 3.06
C ALA A 49 1.96 -16.66 2.16
N PHE A 50 3.16 -16.53 2.71
CA PHE A 50 4.39 -16.30 1.94
C PHE A 50 4.68 -17.38 0.89
N ASN A 51 4.32 -18.65 1.15
CA ASN A 51 4.50 -19.77 0.23
C ASN A 51 3.33 -19.97 -0.74
N ALA A 52 2.31 -19.12 -0.71
CA ALA A 52 1.09 -19.33 -1.49
C ALA A 52 1.26 -19.12 -3.00
N LEU A 53 2.34 -18.44 -3.41
CA LEU A 53 2.66 -18.18 -4.81
C LEU A 53 3.65 -19.21 -5.41
N GLU A 54 4.10 -20.18 -4.61
CA GLU A 54 4.97 -21.26 -5.11
C GLU A 54 4.23 -22.14 -6.13
N PRO A 55 4.99 -22.70 -7.11
CA PRO A 55 6.43 -22.58 -7.32
C PRO A 55 6.86 -21.33 -8.10
N HIS A 56 5.95 -20.41 -8.42
CA HIS A 56 6.16 -19.29 -9.32
C HIS A 56 6.95 -18.13 -8.67
N ILE A 57 6.70 -17.86 -7.40
CA ILE A 57 7.50 -16.93 -6.56
C ILE A 57 7.73 -17.66 -5.24
N ASP A 58 8.96 -17.81 -4.84
CA ASP A 58 9.33 -18.58 -3.67
C ASP A 58 9.02 -17.86 -2.34
N ALA A 59 8.77 -18.63 -1.30
CA ALA A 59 8.41 -18.11 0.02
C ALA A 59 9.48 -17.18 0.59
N ARG A 60 10.75 -17.48 0.37
CA ARG A 60 11.86 -16.66 0.88
C ARG A 60 11.92 -15.29 0.22
N THR A 61 11.69 -15.24 -1.10
CA THR A 61 11.50 -13.96 -1.81
C THR A 61 10.35 -13.18 -1.21
N MET A 62 9.19 -13.79 -0.98
CA MET A 62 8.02 -13.12 -0.42
C MET A 62 8.26 -12.56 0.99
N GLU A 63 8.92 -13.32 1.87
CA GLU A 63 9.31 -12.88 3.22
C GLU A 63 10.19 -11.63 3.19
N ILE A 64 11.23 -11.64 2.35
CA ILE A 64 12.20 -10.54 2.26
C ILE A 64 11.55 -9.35 1.54
N HIS A 65 10.88 -9.60 0.42
CA HIS A 65 10.29 -8.57 -0.41
C HIS A 65 9.22 -7.76 0.35
N HIS A 66 8.31 -8.45 1.05
CA HIS A 66 7.32 -7.80 1.91
C HIS A 66 7.93 -7.29 3.21
N GLY A 67 8.60 -8.15 3.99
CA GLY A 67 9.00 -7.85 5.36
C GLY A 67 10.26 -6.99 5.50
N LYS A 68 11.05 -6.81 4.43
CA LYS A 68 12.26 -5.97 4.42
C LYS A 68 12.14 -4.83 3.41
N HIS A 69 11.98 -5.10 2.12
CA HIS A 69 11.93 -4.06 1.10
C HIS A 69 10.70 -3.17 1.25
N HIS A 70 9.50 -3.73 1.27
CA HIS A 70 8.28 -2.94 1.44
C HIS A 70 8.24 -2.25 2.81
N ALA A 71 8.64 -2.92 3.89
CA ALA A 71 8.74 -2.33 5.23
C ALA A 71 9.67 -1.10 5.24
N ALA A 72 10.81 -1.15 4.55
CA ALA A 72 11.73 -0.03 4.44
C ALA A 72 11.13 1.16 3.68
N TYR A 73 10.34 0.91 2.62
CA TYR A 73 9.60 1.97 1.93
C TYR A 73 8.57 2.64 2.84
N VAL A 74 7.84 1.88 3.63
CA VAL A 74 6.88 2.45 4.62
C VAL A 74 7.61 3.33 5.62
N ALA A 75 8.73 2.87 6.18
CA ALA A 75 9.52 3.63 7.14
C ALA A 75 10.08 4.93 6.53
N GLY A 76 10.64 4.86 5.31
CA GLY A 76 11.18 6.01 4.60
C GLY A 76 10.10 7.03 4.20
N LEU A 77 8.91 6.57 3.80
CA LEU A 77 7.76 7.43 3.52
C LEU A 77 7.32 8.21 4.76
N ASN A 78 7.15 7.53 5.89
CA ASN A 78 6.77 8.18 7.14
C ASN A 78 7.82 9.21 7.58
N ALA A 79 9.11 8.89 7.47
CA ALA A 79 10.19 9.83 7.76
C ALA A 79 10.19 11.07 6.83
N ALA A 80 9.80 10.90 5.56
CA ALA A 80 9.64 12.02 4.63
C ALA A 80 8.46 12.92 5.02
N LEU A 81 7.32 12.32 5.41
CA LEU A 81 6.12 13.05 5.84
C LEU A 81 6.31 13.82 7.16
N GLU A 82 7.22 13.40 8.03
CA GLU A 82 7.59 14.19 9.20
C GLU A 82 8.21 15.54 8.81
N LYS A 83 8.86 15.62 7.65
CA LYS A 83 9.46 16.86 7.12
C LYS A 83 8.49 17.65 6.23
N ALA A 84 7.32 17.11 5.92
CA ALA A 84 6.29 17.72 5.08
C ALA A 84 4.90 17.61 5.76
N PRO A 85 4.69 18.28 6.90
CA PRO A 85 3.46 18.14 7.68
C PRO A 85 2.20 18.52 6.90
N GLU A 86 2.30 19.38 5.88
CA GLU A 86 1.21 19.79 5.00
C GLU A 86 0.71 18.64 4.09
N LEU A 87 1.47 17.56 3.98
CA LEU A 87 1.09 16.38 3.22
C LEU A 87 0.50 15.27 4.11
N LYS A 88 0.56 15.40 5.42
CA LYS A 88 -0.03 14.43 6.34
C LYS A 88 -1.54 14.33 6.12
N GLY A 89 -2.05 13.10 6.06
CA GLY A 89 -3.47 12.81 5.82
C GLY A 89 -3.88 12.79 4.36
N LYS A 90 -3.00 13.14 3.41
CA LYS A 90 -3.24 12.94 1.98
C LYS A 90 -3.00 11.49 1.58
N SER A 91 -3.75 11.02 0.58
CA SER A 91 -3.46 9.74 -0.08
C SER A 91 -2.18 9.84 -0.91
N LEU A 92 -1.57 8.69 -1.24
CA LEU A 92 -0.38 8.69 -2.10
C LEU A 92 -0.69 9.18 -3.51
N GLU A 93 -1.88 8.91 -4.03
CA GLU A 93 -2.35 9.40 -5.33
C GLU A 93 -2.41 10.93 -5.35
N GLU A 94 -2.92 11.56 -4.28
CA GLU A 94 -2.91 13.02 -4.13
C GLU A 94 -1.49 13.58 -4.04
N ILE A 95 -0.60 12.91 -3.29
CA ILE A 95 0.81 13.30 -3.19
C ILE A 95 1.49 13.20 -4.56
N PHE A 96 1.29 12.10 -5.30
CA PHE A 96 1.91 11.90 -6.62
C PHE A 96 1.42 12.89 -7.66
N SER A 97 0.13 13.25 -7.63
CA SER A 97 -0.42 14.26 -8.54
C SER A 97 0.17 15.66 -8.34
N GLY A 98 0.61 15.96 -7.12
CA GLY A 98 1.21 17.24 -6.72
C GLY A 98 2.70 17.18 -6.39
N ILE A 99 3.38 16.09 -6.66
CA ILE A 99 4.75 15.82 -6.19
C ILE A 99 5.76 16.88 -6.65
N THR A 100 5.59 17.42 -7.83
CA THR A 100 6.47 18.47 -8.39
C THR A 100 6.34 19.81 -7.68
N ALA A 101 5.25 20.04 -6.93
CA ALA A 101 5.04 21.23 -6.13
C ALA A 101 5.76 21.19 -4.76
N VAL A 102 6.26 20.03 -4.34
CA VAL A 102 7.07 19.88 -3.12
C VAL A 102 8.39 20.59 -3.32
N LYS A 103 8.61 21.67 -2.58
CA LYS A 103 9.77 22.57 -2.77
C LYS A 103 11.09 21.93 -2.33
N ASP A 104 11.08 21.27 -1.16
CA ASP A 104 12.27 20.57 -0.65
C ASP A 104 12.57 19.36 -1.55
N GLU A 105 13.71 19.41 -2.24
CA GLU A 105 14.13 18.37 -3.18
C GLU A 105 14.39 17.03 -2.48
N SER A 106 14.91 17.06 -1.26
CA SER A 106 15.19 15.85 -0.50
C SER A 106 13.91 15.14 -0.09
N VAL A 107 12.89 15.91 0.33
CA VAL A 107 11.55 15.40 0.65
C VAL A 107 10.87 14.90 -0.62
N ARG A 108 10.91 15.67 -1.71
CA ARG A 108 10.33 15.27 -2.99
C ARG A 108 10.92 13.95 -3.48
N THR A 109 12.25 13.79 -3.42
CA THR A 109 12.96 12.57 -3.79
C THR A 109 12.57 11.40 -2.88
N ALA A 110 12.46 11.63 -1.58
CA ALA A 110 12.04 10.60 -0.63
C ALA A 110 10.58 10.16 -0.87
N LEU A 111 9.67 11.10 -1.12
CA LEU A 111 8.27 10.79 -1.47
C LEU A 111 8.17 10.01 -2.78
N ARG A 112 8.94 10.39 -3.81
CA ARG A 112 9.02 9.66 -5.08
C ARG A 112 9.49 8.23 -4.86
N ASN A 113 10.60 8.03 -4.16
CA ASN A 113 11.21 6.71 -3.97
C ASN A 113 10.45 5.86 -2.95
N HIS A 114 10.19 6.39 -1.77
CA HIS A 114 9.56 5.62 -0.69
C HIS A 114 8.05 5.57 -0.79
N GLY A 115 7.42 6.69 -1.16
CA GLY A 115 5.98 6.73 -1.44
C GLY A 115 5.64 5.85 -2.65
N GLY A 116 6.41 5.99 -3.74
CA GLY A 116 6.29 5.11 -4.90
C GLY A 116 6.47 3.65 -4.54
N GLY A 117 7.55 3.32 -3.79
CA GLY A 117 7.80 1.96 -3.33
C GLY A 117 6.65 1.40 -2.49
N HIS A 118 6.12 2.17 -1.52
CA HIS A 118 4.99 1.71 -0.73
C HIS A 118 3.73 1.50 -1.56
N TRP A 119 3.40 2.44 -2.45
CA TRP A 119 2.21 2.32 -3.32
C TRP A 119 2.33 1.13 -4.26
N ASN A 120 3.45 1.02 -4.99
CA ASN A 120 3.70 -0.03 -5.98
C ASN A 120 3.60 -1.43 -5.35
N HIS A 121 4.20 -1.64 -4.19
CA HIS A 121 4.17 -2.93 -3.50
C HIS A 121 2.78 -3.23 -2.93
N THR A 122 2.10 -2.25 -2.32
CA THR A 122 0.71 -2.43 -1.86
C THR A 122 -0.20 -2.84 -3.01
N TYR A 123 0.00 -2.23 -4.17
CA TYR A 123 -0.72 -2.56 -5.39
C TYR A 123 -0.39 -3.97 -5.89
N PHE A 124 0.91 -4.31 -5.94
CA PHE A 124 1.42 -5.58 -6.41
C PHE A 124 0.87 -6.77 -5.62
N TRP A 125 0.88 -6.68 -4.29
CA TRP A 125 0.34 -7.76 -3.45
C TRP A 125 -1.13 -8.04 -3.70
N LYS A 126 -1.95 -7.03 -3.95
CA LYS A 126 -3.37 -7.17 -4.25
C LYS A 126 -3.62 -7.73 -5.66
N ALA A 127 -2.70 -7.46 -6.59
CA ALA A 127 -2.78 -7.95 -7.97
C ALA A 127 -2.34 -9.40 -8.13
N LEU A 128 -1.85 -10.05 -7.06
CA LEU A 128 -1.42 -11.46 -7.06
C LEU A 128 -2.39 -12.34 -6.26
N ALA A 129 -2.43 -13.61 -6.63
CA ALA A 129 -3.16 -14.67 -5.94
C ALA A 129 -2.47 -16.02 -6.15
N PRO A 130 -2.68 -17.01 -5.27
CA PRO A 130 -2.28 -18.40 -5.53
C PRO A 130 -2.74 -18.86 -6.93
N ALA A 131 -1.95 -19.64 -7.63
CA ALA A 131 -2.25 -20.06 -9.00
C ALA A 131 -3.63 -20.70 -9.15
N ALA A 132 -4.08 -21.47 -8.16
CA ALA A 132 -5.41 -22.06 -8.13
C ALA A 132 -6.54 -21.01 -8.08
N ASN A 133 -6.26 -19.79 -7.65
CA ASN A 133 -7.20 -18.67 -7.48
C ASN A 133 -6.95 -17.53 -8.49
N SER A 134 -6.02 -17.70 -9.42
CA SER A 134 -5.66 -16.70 -10.44
C SER A 134 -6.86 -16.33 -11.31
N GLY A 135 -7.64 -17.32 -11.74
CA GLY A 135 -8.81 -17.12 -12.58
C GLY A 135 -8.49 -16.67 -14.00
N ALA A 136 -9.42 -15.91 -14.59
CA ALA A 136 -9.29 -15.32 -15.91
C ALA A 136 -9.81 -13.87 -15.91
N PRO A 137 -9.41 -13.03 -16.87
CA PRO A 137 -10.01 -11.70 -17.05
C PRO A 137 -11.53 -11.81 -17.26
N SER A 138 -12.26 -10.82 -16.73
CA SER A 138 -13.70 -10.73 -17.04
C SER A 138 -13.91 -10.55 -18.55
N PRO A 139 -15.09 -10.95 -19.08
CA PRO A 139 -15.38 -10.74 -20.50
C PRO A 139 -15.21 -9.30 -20.97
N LYS A 140 -15.53 -8.32 -20.09
CA LYS A 140 -15.36 -6.89 -20.39
C LYS A 140 -13.90 -6.49 -20.52
N LEU A 141 -13.06 -6.94 -19.58
CA LEU A 141 -11.61 -6.70 -19.61
C LEU A 141 -10.96 -7.43 -20.79
N LEU A 142 -11.32 -8.71 -21.03
CA LEU A 142 -10.79 -9.48 -22.16
C LEU A 142 -11.08 -8.79 -23.49
N LYS A 143 -12.33 -8.37 -23.71
CA LYS A 143 -12.70 -7.61 -24.93
C LYS A 143 -11.90 -6.31 -25.09
N ALA A 144 -11.63 -5.60 -23.99
CA ALA A 144 -10.83 -4.38 -24.04
C ALA A 144 -9.36 -4.68 -24.34
N ILE A 145 -8.81 -5.78 -23.83
CA ILE A 145 -7.46 -6.26 -24.14
C ILE A 145 -7.36 -6.62 -25.63
N GLU A 146 -8.31 -7.41 -26.14
CA GLU A 146 -8.36 -7.79 -27.56
C GLU A 146 -8.50 -6.59 -28.49
N ALA A 147 -9.32 -5.62 -28.11
CA ALA A 147 -9.47 -4.37 -28.89
C ALA A 147 -8.20 -3.52 -28.90
N ALA A 148 -7.39 -3.53 -27.82
CA ALA A 148 -6.19 -2.73 -27.71
C ALA A 148 -4.94 -3.41 -28.30
N PHE A 149 -4.86 -4.75 -28.23
CA PHE A 149 -3.65 -5.50 -28.54
C PHE A 149 -3.84 -6.58 -29.61
N GLY A 150 -5.07 -6.86 -30.05
CA GLY A 150 -5.41 -7.90 -31.02
C GLY A 150 -5.82 -9.22 -30.38
N SER A 151 -5.05 -9.73 -29.43
CA SER A 151 -5.34 -10.95 -28.68
C SER A 151 -4.74 -10.92 -27.28
N MET A 152 -5.12 -11.85 -26.43
CA MET A 152 -4.49 -12.05 -25.11
C MET A 152 -3.01 -12.45 -25.27
N ASP A 153 -2.67 -13.21 -26.27
CA ASP A 153 -1.28 -13.64 -26.48
C ASP A 153 -0.41 -12.47 -26.97
N ASP A 154 -0.94 -11.61 -27.86
CA ASP A 154 -0.25 -10.39 -28.27
C ASP A 154 -0.08 -9.41 -27.11
N PHE A 155 -1.10 -9.28 -26.26
CA PHE A 155 -1.00 -8.50 -25.01
C PHE A 155 0.13 -9.04 -24.12
N LYS A 156 0.14 -10.37 -23.84
CA LYS A 156 1.19 -10.99 -23.02
C LYS A 156 2.56 -10.76 -23.62
N LYS A 157 2.69 -10.94 -24.93
CA LYS A 157 3.96 -10.71 -25.65
C LYS A 157 4.45 -9.28 -25.48
N ALA A 158 3.58 -8.29 -25.72
CA ALA A 158 3.92 -6.87 -25.58
C ALA A 158 4.27 -6.49 -24.13
N PHE A 159 3.54 -7.04 -23.17
CA PHE A 159 3.80 -6.82 -21.74
C PHE A 159 5.15 -7.45 -21.31
N ASN A 160 5.41 -8.68 -21.71
CA ASN A 160 6.69 -9.36 -21.46
C ASN A 160 7.87 -8.58 -22.07
N GLU A 161 7.68 -8.05 -23.26
CA GLU A 161 8.70 -7.22 -23.91
C GLU A 161 8.99 -5.94 -23.13
N ALA A 162 7.96 -5.24 -22.67
CA ALA A 162 8.12 -4.04 -21.85
C ALA A 162 8.83 -4.35 -20.51
N ALA A 163 8.44 -5.44 -19.84
CA ALA A 163 9.04 -5.90 -18.59
C ALA A 163 10.52 -6.32 -18.78
N THR A 164 10.82 -7.05 -19.84
CA THR A 164 12.19 -7.51 -20.14
C THR A 164 13.10 -6.35 -20.54
N LYS A 165 12.61 -5.43 -21.37
CA LYS A 165 13.37 -4.25 -21.86
C LYS A 165 13.54 -3.16 -20.81
N ARG A 166 12.84 -3.20 -19.67
CA ARG A 166 13.09 -2.25 -18.58
C ARG A 166 14.51 -2.42 -18.06
N PHE A 167 15.39 -1.54 -18.52
CA PHE A 167 16.80 -1.57 -18.11
C PHE A 167 16.93 -1.22 -16.62
N GLY A 168 17.69 -2.04 -15.88
CA GLY A 168 17.86 -1.89 -14.43
C GLY A 168 16.58 -2.23 -13.65
N SER A 169 16.41 -1.55 -12.54
CA SER A 169 15.25 -1.69 -11.65
C SER A 169 14.06 -0.89 -12.15
N GLY A 170 12.86 -1.42 -11.94
CA GLY A 170 11.63 -0.73 -12.30
C GLY A 170 10.43 -1.65 -12.37
N TRP A 171 9.43 -1.20 -13.10
CA TRP A 171 8.12 -1.84 -13.20
C TRP A 171 7.63 -1.82 -14.65
N ALA A 172 6.84 -2.82 -15.02
CA ALA A 172 6.02 -2.75 -16.24
C ALA A 172 4.53 -2.76 -15.86
N TRP A 173 3.74 -2.03 -16.62
CA TRP A 173 2.35 -1.74 -16.29
C TRP A 173 1.41 -1.94 -17.47
N LEU A 174 0.22 -2.49 -17.20
CA LEU A 174 -0.97 -2.24 -18.00
C LEU A 174 -1.69 -1.05 -17.38
N ILE A 175 -1.97 -0.02 -18.14
CA ILE A 175 -2.67 1.19 -17.71
C ILE A 175 -3.92 1.46 -18.55
N SER A 176 -4.88 2.15 -17.95
CA SER A 176 -5.96 2.82 -18.66
C SER A 176 -5.65 4.31 -18.75
N ALA A 177 -5.63 4.84 -19.96
CA ALA A 177 -5.41 6.26 -20.19
C ALA A 177 -6.35 6.76 -21.30
N ASN A 178 -7.17 7.77 -20.99
CA ASN A 178 -8.17 8.32 -21.91
C ASN A 178 -9.08 7.23 -22.51
N GLY A 179 -9.53 6.28 -21.68
CA GLY A 179 -10.42 5.18 -22.08
C GLY A 179 -9.75 4.09 -22.93
N LYS A 180 -8.42 4.10 -23.08
CA LYS A 180 -7.66 3.11 -23.84
C LYS A 180 -6.67 2.37 -22.95
N LEU A 181 -6.52 1.07 -23.19
CA LEU A 181 -5.48 0.26 -22.54
C LEU A 181 -4.13 0.49 -23.24
N ARG A 182 -3.09 0.64 -22.44
CA ARG A 182 -1.70 0.76 -22.92
C ARG A 182 -0.76 0.01 -22.00
N ILE A 183 0.38 -0.40 -22.54
CA ILE A 183 1.51 -0.95 -21.79
C ILE A 183 2.58 0.12 -21.68
N THR A 184 3.14 0.28 -20.49
CA THR A 184 4.28 1.16 -20.25
C THR A 184 5.23 0.55 -19.23
N SER A 185 6.38 1.19 -19.01
CA SER A 185 7.33 0.79 -17.99
C SER A 185 7.97 2.03 -17.35
N THR A 186 8.18 1.97 -16.04
CA THR A 186 8.76 3.05 -15.25
C THR A 186 10.05 2.61 -14.53
N ALA A 187 10.98 3.53 -14.34
CA ALA A 187 12.24 3.24 -13.66
C ALA A 187 12.05 3.27 -12.13
N ASN A 188 12.88 2.53 -11.42
CA ASN A 188 12.94 2.51 -9.97
C ASN A 188 11.56 2.30 -9.33
N GLN A 189 11.11 3.24 -8.48
CA GLN A 189 9.79 3.19 -7.85
C GLN A 189 8.81 4.21 -8.44
N ASP A 190 9.12 4.79 -9.60
CA ASP A 190 8.17 5.61 -10.33
C ASP A 190 6.97 4.77 -10.77
N ASN A 191 5.81 5.41 -10.87
CA ASN A 191 4.59 4.76 -11.35
C ASN A 191 3.74 5.71 -12.22
N PRO A 192 2.76 5.17 -12.96
CA PRO A 192 1.95 5.95 -13.91
C PRO A 192 1.07 7.05 -13.30
N LEU A 193 1.06 7.23 -11.98
CA LEU A 193 0.33 8.30 -11.29
C LEU A 193 1.19 9.55 -11.04
N MET A 194 2.51 9.46 -11.25
CA MET A 194 3.48 10.51 -10.91
C MET A 194 3.59 11.56 -12.02
N LYS A 195 2.63 12.46 -12.06
CA LYS A 195 2.59 13.56 -13.04
C LYS A 195 3.82 14.47 -12.92
N GLY A 196 4.45 14.76 -14.05
CA GLY A 196 5.67 15.57 -14.12
C GLY A 196 6.96 14.84 -13.67
N ILE A 197 6.86 13.57 -13.32
CA ILE A 197 8.01 12.67 -13.04
C ILE A 197 8.17 11.66 -14.18
N VAL A 198 7.08 10.98 -14.56
CA VAL A 198 7.08 10.11 -15.73
C VAL A 198 6.59 10.87 -16.96
N PRO A 199 6.98 10.47 -18.20
CA PRO A 199 6.45 11.06 -19.42
C PRO A 199 4.92 11.01 -19.46
N ASP A 200 4.29 12.03 -20.07
CA ASP A 200 2.82 12.08 -20.18
C ASP A 200 2.25 10.85 -20.93
N ALA A 201 3.02 10.27 -21.84
CA ALA A 201 2.65 9.04 -22.54
C ALA A 201 2.53 7.84 -21.60
N ASP A 202 3.20 7.86 -20.44
CA ASP A 202 3.24 6.78 -19.45
C ASP A 202 2.27 7.02 -18.29
N LEU A 203 1.57 8.16 -18.28
CA LEU A 203 0.54 8.45 -17.27
C LEU A 203 -0.76 7.69 -17.55
N GLY A 204 -1.40 7.23 -16.48
CA GLY A 204 -2.69 6.55 -16.54
C GLY A 204 -3.02 5.85 -15.25
N THR A 205 -4.22 5.25 -15.18
CA THR A 205 -4.64 4.44 -14.04
C THR A 205 -4.03 3.03 -14.18
N PRO A 206 -3.17 2.57 -13.26
CA PRO A 206 -2.63 1.21 -13.28
C PRO A 206 -3.73 0.16 -13.10
N LEU A 207 -3.68 -0.88 -13.93
CA LEU A 207 -4.58 -2.04 -13.87
C LEU A 207 -3.84 -3.34 -13.54
N LEU A 208 -2.58 -3.44 -13.96
CA LEU A 208 -1.71 -4.58 -13.68
C LEU A 208 -0.28 -4.06 -13.65
N GLY A 209 0.54 -4.58 -12.73
CA GLY A 209 1.94 -4.20 -12.61
C GLY A 209 2.80 -5.37 -12.21
N ILE A 210 4.01 -5.46 -12.76
CA ILE A 210 5.04 -6.42 -12.36
C ILE A 210 6.28 -5.68 -11.88
N ASP A 211 6.80 -6.10 -10.73
CA ASP A 211 8.09 -5.67 -10.22
C ASP A 211 9.22 -6.40 -10.96
N VAL A 212 10.10 -5.67 -11.62
CA VAL A 212 11.28 -6.22 -12.29
C VAL A 212 12.60 -5.78 -11.63
N TRP A 213 12.53 -5.27 -10.39
CA TRP A 213 13.71 -5.19 -9.52
C TRP A 213 14.25 -6.60 -9.27
N GLU A 214 15.56 -6.77 -9.21
CA GLU A 214 16.15 -8.10 -8.99
C GLU A 214 15.72 -8.73 -7.66
N HIS A 215 15.44 -7.93 -6.63
CA HIS A 215 14.95 -8.47 -5.35
C HIS A 215 13.60 -9.20 -5.46
N ALA A 216 12.82 -8.95 -6.52
CA ALA A 216 11.54 -9.61 -6.74
C ALA A 216 11.67 -11.04 -7.25
N TYR A 217 12.85 -11.44 -7.79
CA TYR A 217 12.97 -12.73 -8.46
C TYR A 217 14.34 -13.42 -8.33
N TYR A 218 15.37 -12.74 -7.83
CA TYR A 218 16.75 -13.23 -7.93
C TYR A 218 16.98 -14.56 -7.20
N LEU A 219 16.35 -14.80 -6.06
CA LEU A 219 16.56 -16.04 -5.30
C LEU A 219 16.12 -17.28 -6.07
N ASN A 220 15.04 -17.20 -6.85
CA ASN A 220 14.51 -18.32 -7.61
C ASN A 220 15.01 -18.34 -9.07
N TYR A 221 15.20 -17.17 -9.67
CA TYR A 221 15.48 -17.05 -11.12
C TYR A 221 16.86 -16.50 -11.44
N GLN A 222 17.60 -15.93 -10.50
CA GLN A 222 18.88 -15.25 -10.69
C GLN A 222 18.78 -14.22 -11.84
N ASN A 223 19.61 -14.32 -12.86
CA ASN A 223 19.60 -13.43 -14.02
C ASN A 223 18.50 -13.71 -15.06
N ARG A 224 17.69 -14.76 -14.84
CA ARG A 224 16.66 -15.19 -15.80
C ARG A 224 15.34 -14.44 -15.61
N ARG A 225 15.38 -13.10 -15.77
CA ARG A 225 14.18 -12.24 -15.64
C ARG A 225 13.01 -12.71 -16.51
N ALA A 226 13.29 -13.21 -17.73
CA ALA A 226 12.26 -13.68 -18.64
C ALA A 226 11.49 -14.90 -18.06
N ASP A 227 12.17 -15.81 -17.37
CA ASP A 227 11.53 -16.96 -16.73
C ASP A 227 10.62 -16.52 -15.59
N TYR A 228 11.04 -15.53 -14.76
CA TYR A 228 10.21 -14.93 -13.74
C TYR A 228 8.96 -14.29 -14.34
N ILE A 229 9.11 -13.47 -15.38
CA ILE A 229 7.97 -12.82 -16.06
C ILE A 229 6.98 -13.87 -16.55
N ASN A 230 7.45 -14.97 -17.17
CA ASN A 230 6.60 -16.04 -17.63
C ASN A 230 5.88 -16.78 -16.49
N ALA A 231 6.58 -17.04 -15.37
CA ALA A 231 5.99 -17.69 -14.21
C ALA A 231 4.94 -16.78 -13.49
N TRP A 232 5.19 -15.47 -13.45
CA TRP A 232 4.33 -14.49 -12.83
C TRP A 232 2.91 -14.47 -13.41
N TRP A 233 2.71 -14.74 -14.71
CA TRP A 233 1.38 -14.85 -15.32
C TRP A 233 0.46 -15.86 -14.64
N SER A 234 1.02 -16.89 -14.02
CA SER A 234 0.26 -17.92 -13.31
C SER A 234 -0.33 -17.46 -11.98
N VAL A 235 0.15 -16.37 -11.42
CA VAL A 235 -0.23 -15.88 -10.09
C VAL A 235 -0.95 -14.53 -10.12
N ILE A 236 -1.39 -14.06 -11.29
CA ILE A 236 -2.17 -12.81 -11.41
C ILE A 236 -3.57 -13.01 -10.84
N ASN A 237 -4.01 -12.11 -10.00
CA ASN A 237 -5.39 -12.03 -9.51
C ASN A 237 -6.28 -11.34 -10.57
N TRP A 238 -6.68 -12.08 -11.60
CA TRP A 238 -7.50 -11.54 -12.68
C TRP A 238 -8.84 -10.98 -12.20
N SER A 239 -9.40 -11.52 -11.14
CA SER A 239 -10.61 -10.98 -10.52
C SER A 239 -10.40 -9.56 -9.99
N GLN A 240 -9.25 -9.30 -9.34
CA GLN A 240 -8.90 -7.97 -8.87
C GLN A 240 -8.64 -7.00 -10.03
N VAL A 241 -7.88 -7.44 -11.04
CA VAL A 241 -7.60 -6.62 -12.24
C VAL A 241 -8.89 -6.25 -12.96
N SER A 242 -9.83 -7.21 -13.09
CA SER A 242 -11.13 -6.98 -13.72
C SER A 242 -11.97 -5.96 -12.93
N ARG A 243 -12.06 -6.10 -11.61
CA ARG A 243 -12.76 -5.12 -10.75
C ARG A 243 -12.20 -3.71 -10.89
N GLN A 244 -10.88 -3.56 -10.94
CA GLN A 244 -10.24 -2.25 -11.12
C GLN A 244 -10.58 -1.65 -12.49
N PHE A 245 -10.57 -2.46 -13.54
CA PHE A 245 -10.94 -2.02 -14.88
C PHE A 245 -12.44 -1.62 -14.97
N GLU A 246 -13.31 -2.37 -14.31
CA GLU A 246 -14.76 -2.13 -14.33
C GLU A 246 -15.18 -0.93 -13.48
N ALA A 247 -14.33 -0.47 -12.59
CA ALA A 247 -14.54 0.71 -11.76
C ALA A 247 -14.11 2.04 -12.44
N LEU A 248 -13.53 1.98 -13.65
CA LEU A 248 -13.17 3.15 -14.46
C LEU A 248 -14.39 3.69 -15.24
#